data_5fe0368ba44efed196ca202bc3800ad3
#
_entry.id   5fe0368ba44efed196ca202bc3800ad3
#
_cell.length_a   1.000
_cell.length_b   1.000
_cell.length_c   1.000
_cell.angle_alpha   90.00
_cell.angle_beta   90.00
_cell.angle_gamma   90.00
#
_symmetry.space_group_name_H-M   'P 1'
#
loop_
_entity.id
_entity.type
_entity.pdbx_description
1 polymer ?
#
loop_
_entity_poly.entity_id
_entity_poly.type
_entity_poly.pdbx_seq_one_letter_code
_entity_poly.pdbx_strand_id
1 'polypeptide(L)'
;MQTPANSGTGPDAPATEAGPVRALNEASQASQQIDVDIEQVSPGAVVVHVTGEIDLLTANYLGERLREQLKPDNQVLVLDLTGVSFLGSAGLAEIVAVSQASGASGCKLVLVATNRAVLRPLEVTGLSSLLNMYDSVDTALAANG
;
A
#
# COMPACT_ATOMS: atom_id res chain seq x y z
N MET A 1 42.04 -11.21 -13.02
CA MET A 1 41.90 -10.97 -12.79
C MET A 1 41.56 -10.99 -12.60
N GLN A 2 41.17 -10.65 -12.43
CA GLN A 2 40.70 -10.30 -12.35
C GLN A 2 40.18 -10.22 -12.11
N THR A 3 40.04 -10.18 -12.15
CA THR A 3 39.42 -9.83 -12.08
C THR A 3 38.97 -9.71 -11.80
N PRO A 4 38.93 -9.59 -11.93
CA PRO A 4 38.22 -9.23 -11.77
C PRO A 4 37.66 -9.15 -11.52
N ALA A 5 37.55 -9.08 -11.67
CA ALA A 5 36.99 -8.69 -11.59
C ALA A 5 36.44 -8.71 -11.26
N ASN A 6 36.48 -8.78 -11.37
CA ASN A 6 35.99 -8.52 -11.22
C ASN A 6 35.47 -8.49 -10.91
N SER A 7 35.40 -8.53 -10.96
CA SER A 7 34.97 -8.17 -10.84
C SER A 7 34.53 -8.08 -10.49
N GLY A 8 34.40 -8.19 -10.61
CA GLY A 8 33.96 -7.66 -10.47
C GLY A 8 33.35 -7.73 -10.10
N THR A 9 33.29 -7.83 -10.07
CA THR A 9 32.74 -7.60 -9.83
C THR A 9 32.20 -7.68 -9.38
N GLY A 10 32.07 -7.79 -9.48
CA GLY A 10 31.59 -7.32 -9.24
C GLY A 10 31.07 -7.28 -8.90
N PRO A 11 31.08 -7.38 -8.85
CA PRO A 11 30.59 -6.90 -8.56
C PRO A 11 30.41 -6.57 -8.39
N ASP A 12 30.42 -6.11 -8.52
CA ASP A 12 30.31 -5.40 -8.44
C ASP A 12 30.14 -4.83 -8.48
N ALA A 13 29.90 -4.61 -8.69
CA ALA A 13 29.83 -3.89 -8.72
C ALA A 13 29.69 -3.20 -8.72
N PRO A 14 29.70 -2.64 -8.71
CA PRO A 14 29.65 -1.77 -8.50
C PRO A 14 29.24 -0.79 -8.74
N ALA A 15 29.22 -0.42 -8.59
CA ALA A 15 28.97 0.38 -8.68
C ALA A 15 28.25 1.11 -9.12
N THR A 16 28.16 1.41 -9.29
CA THR A 16 27.66 2.11 -9.83
C THR A 16 26.47 2.31 -9.75
N GLU A 17 26.07 2.23 -9.14
CA GLU A 17 25.08 2.38 -9.16
C GLU A 17 24.54 3.55 -9.23
N ALA A 18 24.45 4.28 -9.93
CA ALA A 18 23.85 5.52 -10.20
C ALA A 18 22.41 5.59 -9.74
N GLY A 19 21.86 6.78 -9.56
CA GLY A 19 20.52 6.97 -9.02
C GLY A 19 19.39 6.23 -9.74
N PRO A 20 19.33 6.25 -11.09
CA PRO A 20 18.23 5.55 -11.78
C PRO A 20 18.21 4.05 -11.52
N VAL A 21 19.35 3.40 -11.47
CA VAL A 21 19.43 1.98 -11.18
C VAL A 21 18.98 1.69 -9.77
N ARG A 22 19.34 2.55 -8.84
CA ARG A 22 18.95 2.42 -7.45
C ARG A 22 17.43 2.54 -7.28
N ALA A 23 16.84 3.50 -7.95
CA ALA A 23 15.39 3.69 -7.90
C ALA A 23 14.64 2.48 -8.43
N LEU A 24 15.14 1.88 -9.51
CA LEU A 24 14.53 0.66 -10.06
C LEU A 24 14.63 -0.50 -9.09
N ASN A 25 15.75 -0.64 -8.39
CA ASN A 25 15.93 -1.70 -7.40
C ASN A 25 14.99 -1.52 -6.23
N GLU A 26 14.78 -0.30 -5.77
CA GLU A 26 13.85 -0.02 -4.67
C GLU A 26 12.43 -0.36 -5.07
N ALA A 27 12.02 0.01 -6.27
CA ALA A 27 10.69 -0.31 -6.77
C ALA A 27 10.49 -1.82 -6.90
N SER A 28 11.52 -2.53 -7.37
CA SER A 28 11.46 -3.99 -7.47
C SER A 28 11.33 -4.63 -6.11
N GLN A 29 12.07 -4.13 -5.11
CA GLN A 29 11.99 -4.66 -3.75
C GLN A 29 10.60 -4.43 -3.15
N ALA A 30 10.01 -3.26 -3.36
CA ALA A 30 8.67 -2.98 -2.90
C ALA A 30 7.67 -3.93 -3.52
N SER A 31 7.76 -4.17 -4.83
CA SER A 31 6.88 -5.09 -5.54
C SER A 31 7.02 -6.53 -5.04
N GLN A 32 8.22 -6.91 -4.57
CA GLN A 32 8.46 -8.26 -4.07
C GLN A 32 7.95 -8.45 -2.63
N GLN A 33 7.90 -7.38 -1.84
CA GLN A 33 7.50 -7.46 -0.44
C GLN A 33 6.00 -7.29 -0.25
N ILE A 34 5.32 -6.70 -1.20
CA ILE A 34 3.91 -6.38 -1.12
C ILE A 34 3.27 -6.69 -2.48
N ASP A 35 2.07 -7.20 -2.41
CA ASP A 35 1.28 -7.47 -3.61
C ASP A 35 0.02 -6.62 -3.54
N VAL A 36 -0.24 -5.86 -4.59
CA VAL A 36 -1.38 -4.95 -4.66
C VAL A 36 -2.21 -5.34 -5.88
N ASP A 37 -3.43 -5.79 -5.64
CA ASP A 37 -4.36 -6.21 -6.67
C ASP A 37 -5.57 -5.27 -6.66
N ILE A 38 -5.85 -4.64 -7.80
CA ILE A 38 -6.91 -3.63 -7.91
C ILE A 38 -8.07 -4.22 -8.70
N GLU A 39 -9.25 -4.19 -8.09
CA GLU A 39 -10.45 -4.78 -8.67
C GLU A 39 -11.57 -3.75 -8.72
N GLN A 40 -12.02 -3.41 -9.92
CA GLN A 40 -13.22 -2.56 -10.09
C GLN A 40 -14.43 -3.47 -9.97
N VAL A 41 -15.09 -3.45 -8.81
CA VAL A 41 -16.16 -4.41 -8.52
C VAL A 41 -17.50 -3.94 -9.07
N SER A 42 -17.67 -2.64 -9.29
CA SER A 42 -18.87 -2.07 -9.89
C SER A 42 -18.53 -0.65 -10.33
N PRO A 43 -19.40 0.02 -11.12
CA PRO A 43 -19.18 1.43 -11.41
C PRO A 43 -19.17 2.22 -10.09
N GLY A 44 -18.11 2.94 -9.84
CA GLY A 44 -17.96 3.75 -8.64
C GLY A 44 -17.36 3.05 -7.43
N ALA A 45 -17.11 1.73 -7.49
CA ALA A 45 -16.56 1.00 -6.34
C ALA A 45 -15.34 0.19 -6.76
N VAL A 46 -14.21 0.44 -6.12
CA VAL A 46 -12.95 -0.25 -6.37
C VAL A 46 -12.44 -0.85 -5.07
N VAL A 47 -11.89 -2.06 -5.17
CA VAL A 47 -11.25 -2.75 -4.04
C VAL A 47 -9.78 -2.90 -4.35
N VAL A 48 -8.93 -2.51 -3.40
CA VAL A 48 -7.49 -2.71 -3.49
C VAL A 48 -7.12 -3.76 -2.45
N HIS A 49 -6.76 -4.95 -2.93
CA HIS A 49 -6.35 -6.07 -2.08
C HIS A 49 -4.85 -6.01 -1.88
N VAL A 50 -4.41 -5.96 -0.64
CA VAL A 50 -2.98 -5.87 -0.30
C VAL A 50 -2.58 -7.09 0.51
N THR A 51 -1.47 -7.73 0.12
CA THR A 51 -0.86 -8.82 0.88
C THR A 51 0.61 -8.50 1.10
N GLY A 52 1.15 -8.97 2.22
CA GLY A 52 2.55 -8.79 2.55
C GLY A 52 2.77 -7.81 3.68
N GLU A 53 3.89 -7.09 3.63
CA GLU A 53 4.31 -6.21 4.70
C GLU A 53 4.29 -4.75 4.24
N ILE A 54 3.64 -3.90 5.01
CA ILE A 54 3.61 -2.47 4.73
C ILE A 54 4.60 -1.79 5.68
N ASP A 55 5.79 -1.51 5.18
CA ASP A 55 6.88 -0.93 5.94
C ASP A 55 7.42 0.31 5.21
N LEU A 56 8.58 0.77 5.62
CA LEU A 56 9.20 1.97 5.05
C LEU A 56 9.42 1.84 3.54
N LEU A 57 9.77 0.64 3.06
CA LEU A 57 10.05 0.44 1.63
C LEU A 57 8.77 0.36 0.79
N THR A 58 7.70 -0.20 1.34
CA THR A 58 6.49 -0.49 0.57
C THR A 58 5.40 0.55 0.72
N ALA A 59 5.45 1.38 1.77
CA ALA A 59 4.36 2.32 2.08
C ALA A 59 4.11 3.30 0.94
N ASN A 60 5.17 3.89 0.38
CA ASN A 60 5.02 4.86 -0.70
C ASN A 60 4.45 4.23 -1.96
N TYR A 61 4.89 3.01 -2.28
CA TYR A 61 4.37 2.27 -3.43
C TYR A 61 2.86 2.03 -3.27
N LEU A 62 2.45 1.59 -2.07
CA LEU A 62 1.03 1.39 -1.80
C LEU A 62 0.27 2.71 -1.90
N GLY A 63 0.80 3.78 -1.33
CA GLY A 63 0.16 5.09 -1.37
C GLY A 63 -0.09 5.57 -2.79
N GLU A 64 0.88 5.37 -3.67
CA GLU A 64 0.73 5.74 -5.08
C GLU A 64 -0.36 4.93 -5.76
N ARG A 65 -0.42 3.62 -5.49
CA ARG A 65 -1.46 2.77 -6.06
C ARG A 65 -2.84 3.20 -5.59
N LEU A 66 -2.95 3.57 -4.31
CA LEU A 66 -4.23 4.02 -3.76
C LEU A 66 -4.67 5.37 -4.37
N ARG A 67 -3.73 6.31 -4.50
CA ARG A 67 -4.05 7.62 -5.06
C ARG A 67 -4.52 7.54 -6.50
N GLU A 68 -4.01 6.57 -7.25
CA GLU A 68 -4.45 6.35 -8.63
C GLU A 68 -5.93 6.00 -8.73
N GLN A 69 -6.50 5.48 -7.64
CA GLN A 69 -7.91 5.11 -7.61
C GLN A 69 -8.81 6.23 -7.12
N LEU A 70 -8.26 7.35 -6.67
CA LEU A 70 -9.04 8.51 -6.25
C LEU A 70 -9.47 9.32 -7.47
N LYS A 71 -10.31 8.71 -8.29
CA LYS A 71 -10.82 9.28 -9.54
C LYS A 71 -12.25 9.75 -9.33
N PRO A 72 -12.71 10.74 -10.11
CA PRO A 72 -14.11 11.19 -9.99
C PRO A 72 -15.12 10.06 -10.18
N ASP A 73 -14.77 9.04 -10.98
CA ASP A 73 -15.65 7.91 -11.24
C ASP A 73 -15.80 6.98 -10.04
N ASN A 74 -14.85 6.98 -9.11
CA ASN A 74 -14.89 6.11 -7.94
C ASN A 74 -15.48 6.87 -6.76
N GLN A 75 -16.57 6.34 -6.20
CA GLN A 75 -17.22 6.91 -5.03
C GLN A 75 -16.73 6.26 -3.74
N VAL A 76 -16.31 5.00 -3.82
CA VAL A 76 -15.76 4.29 -2.68
C VAL A 76 -14.53 3.50 -3.08
N LEU A 77 -13.51 3.59 -2.24
CA LEU A 77 -12.26 2.83 -2.37
C LEU A 77 -12.14 1.96 -1.12
N VAL A 78 -12.23 0.66 -1.31
CA VAL A 78 -12.08 -0.31 -0.23
C VAL A 78 -10.64 -0.79 -0.18
N LEU A 79 -9.95 -0.51 0.91
CA LEU A 79 -8.58 -0.98 1.13
C LEU A 79 -8.65 -2.25 1.96
N ASP A 80 -8.44 -3.39 1.31
CA ASP A 80 -8.50 -4.70 1.93
C ASP A 80 -7.13 -5.09 2.46
N LEU A 81 -6.97 -5.06 3.77
CA LEU A 81 -5.71 -5.35 4.46
C LEU A 81 -5.73 -6.73 5.14
N THR A 82 -6.69 -7.59 4.80
CA THR A 82 -6.80 -8.91 5.45
C THR A 82 -5.58 -9.79 5.18
N GLY A 83 -4.87 -9.56 4.07
CA GLY A 83 -3.66 -10.31 3.73
C GLY A 83 -2.36 -9.67 4.20
N VAL A 84 -2.44 -8.57 4.97
CA VAL A 84 -1.25 -7.85 5.42
C VAL A 84 -0.74 -8.47 6.72
N SER A 85 0.55 -8.80 6.76
CA SER A 85 1.19 -9.44 7.90
C SER A 85 1.93 -8.46 8.80
N PHE A 86 2.16 -7.23 8.34
CA PHE A 86 2.85 -6.20 9.12
C PHE A 86 2.43 -4.82 8.61
N LEU A 87 2.13 -3.92 9.55
CA LEU A 87 1.79 -2.53 9.23
C LEU A 87 2.59 -1.62 10.15
N GLY A 88 3.61 -0.98 9.60
CA GLY A 88 4.47 -0.07 10.34
C GLY A 88 4.01 1.37 10.27
N SER A 89 4.75 2.25 10.93
CA SER A 89 4.40 3.66 11.04
C SER A 89 4.35 4.36 9.68
N ALA A 90 5.23 3.98 8.75
CA ALA A 90 5.21 4.56 7.41
C ALA A 90 3.91 4.22 6.68
N GLY A 91 3.41 2.98 6.87
CA GLY A 91 2.13 2.58 6.29
C GLY A 91 0.96 3.32 6.91
N LEU A 92 0.99 3.51 8.22
CA LEU A 92 -0.05 4.28 8.90
C LEU A 92 -0.10 5.71 8.37
N ALA A 93 1.07 6.34 8.18
CA ALA A 93 1.14 7.69 7.65
C ALA A 93 0.57 7.78 6.24
N GLU A 94 0.85 6.78 5.39
CA GLU A 94 0.31 6.75 4.03
C GLU A 94 -1.20 6.58 4.04
N ILE A 95 -1.71 5.71 4.89
CA ILE A 95 -3.16 5.50 4.98
C ILE A 95 -3.85 6.80 5.39
N VAL A 96 -3.30 7.51 6.37
CA VAL A 96 -3.85 8.80 6.79
C VAL A 96 -3.81 9.81 5.63
N ALA A 97 -2.68 9.89 4.93
CA ALA A 97 -2.54 10.80 3.80
C ALA A 97 -3.56 10.50 2.69
N VAL A 98 -3.74 9.23 2.37
CA VAL A 98 -4.72 8.82 1.37
C VAL A 98 -6.14 9.11 1.85
N SER A 99 -6.42 8.92 3.13
CA SER A 99 -7.72 9.23 3.70
C SER A 99 -8.05 10.72 3.55
N GLN A 100 -7.06 11.58 3.79
CA GLN A 100 -7.25 13.02 3.61
C GLN A 100 -7.46 13.38 2.15
N ALA A 101 -6.68 12.77 1.26
CA ALA A 101 -6.83 12.99 -0.18
C ALA A 101 -8.19 12.48 -0.67
N SER A 102 -8.69 11.39 -0.11
CA SER A 102 -9.99 10.85 -0.51
C SER A 102 -11.12 11.83 -0.17
N GLY A 103 -11.03 12.49 0.97
CA GLY A 103 -12.02 13.49 1.33
C GLY A 103 -12.09 14.62 0.33
N ALA A 104 -10.94 15.06 -0.19
CA ALA A 104 -10.89 16.13 -1.17
C ALA A 104 -11.37 15.69 -2.55
N SER A 105 -11.23 14.39 -2.88
CA SER A 105 -11.57 13.87 -4.21
C SER A 105 -13.03 13.43 -4.34
N GLY A 106 -13.74 13.31 -3.21
CA GLY A 106 -15.10 12.80 -3.21
C GLY A 106 -15.18 11.28 -3.23
N CYS A 107 -14.06 10.60 -3.15
CA CYS A 107 -13.98 9.14 -3.10
C CYS A 107 -13.76 8.73 -1.64
N LYS A 108 -14.70 7.98 -1.07
CA LYS A 108 -14.62 7.61 0.34
C LYS A 108 -13.69 6.42 0.52
N LEU A 109 -12.71 6.55 1.41
CA LEU A 109 -11.80 5.45 1.75
C LEU A 109 -12.37 4.66 2.93
N VAL A 110 -12.49 3.35 2.76
CA VAL A 110 -12.86 2.45 3.85
C VAL A 110 -11.82 1.33 3.94
N LEU A 111 -11.60 0.82 5.15
CA LEU A 111 -10.58 -0.20 5.41
C LEU A 111 -11.23 -1.50 5.85
N VAL A 112 -10.66 -2.61 5.39
CA VAL A 112 -11.06 -3.94 5.83
C VAL A 112 -9.88 -4.60 6.52
N ALA A 113 -10.04 -5.00 7.76
CA ALA A 113 -8.97 -5.63 8.54
C ALA A 113 -9.58 -6.58 9.56
N THR A 114 -8.95 -7.73 9.74
CA THR A 114 -9.39 -8.73 10.70
C THR A 114 -8.26 -9.23 11.59
N ASN A 115 -7.00 -9.07 11.15
CA ASN A 115 -5.87 -9.60 11.91
C ASN A 115 -5.24 -8.52 12.81
N ARG A 116 -4.56 -8.97 13.84
CA ARG A 116 -3.99 -8.07 14.84
C ARG A 116 -2.79 -7.29 14.32
N ALA A 117 -2.11 -7.82 13.32
CA ALA A 117 -0.97 -7.12 12.72
C ALA A 117 -1.39 -5.76 12.16
N VAL A 118 -2.64 -5.64 11.73
CA VAL A 118 -3.19 -4.40 11.18
C VAL A 118 -4.04 -3.67 12.23
N LEU A 119 -4.90 -4.40 12.95
CA LEU A 119 -5.82 -3.77 13.90
C LEU A 119 -5.10 -3.11 15.07
N ARG A 120 -4.05 -3.77 15.60
CA ARG A 120 -3.38 -3.25 16.78
C ARG A 120 -2.69 -1.90 16.54
N PRO A 121 -1.89 -1.72 15.48
CA PRO A 121 -1.31 -0.39 15.23
C PRO A 121 -2.38 0.69 15.04
N LEU A 122 -3.50 0.35 14.41
CA LEU A 122 -4.58 1.31 14.23
C LEU A 122 -5.25 1.68 15.55
N GLU A 123 -5.44 0.69 16.43
CA GLU A 123 -6.03 0.92 17.75
C GLU A 123 -5.11 1.73 18.65
N VAL A 124 -3.82 1.35 18.71
CA VAL A 124 -2.86 2.00 19.58
C VAL A 124 -2.66 3.47 19.21
N THR A 125 -2.72 3.79 17.92
CA THR A 125 -2.57 5.17 17.45
C THR A 125 -3.87 5.96 17.49
N GLY A 126 -4.99 5.31 17.79
CA GLY A 126 -6.31 5.96 17.77
C GLY A 126 -6.89 6.11 16.37
N LEU A 127 -6.21 5.63 15.35
CA LEU A 127 -6.66 5.79 13.97
C LEU A 127 -7.90 4.94 13.66
N SER A 128 -8.10 3.84 14.38
CA SER A 128 -9.26 2.99 14.15
C SER A 128 -10.58 3.71 14.39
N SER A 129 -10.58 4.73 15.26
CA SER A 129 -11.80 5.51 15.51
C SER A 129 -11.97 6.67 14.52
N LEU A 130 -10.92 6.99 13.75
CA LEU A 130 -10.98 8.07 12.75
C LEU A 130 -11.22 7.54 11.34
N LEU A 131 -10.94 6.27 11.10
CA LEU A 131 -11.08 5.66 9.78
C LEU A 131 -12.33 4.78 9.75
N ASN A 132 -12.87 4.57 8.56
CA ASN A 132 -14.05 3.73 8.37
C ASN A 132 -13.60 2.28 8.28
N MET A 133 -13.83 1.50 9.34
CA MET A 133 -13.31 0.14 9.47
C MET A 133 -14.43 -0.88 9.32
N TYR A 134 -14.14 -1.95 8.60
CA TYR A 134 -15.05 -3.09 8.40
C TYR A 134 -14.27 -4.38 8.54
N ASP A 135 -14.97 -5.49 8.76
CA ASP A 135 -14.34 -6.80 8.92
C ASP A 135 -14.38 -7.65 7.65
N SER A 136 -15.07 -7.20 6.61
CA SER A 136 -15.08 -7.89 5.33
C SER A 136 -15.30 -6.90 4.19
N VAL A 137 -14.85 -7.28 3.00
CA VAL A 137 -15.08 -6.49 1.79
C VAL A 137 -16.58 -6.41 1.51
N ASP A 138 -17.30 -7.51 1.68
CA ASP A 138 -18.73 -7.53 1.41
C ASP A 138 -19.49 -6.54 2.30
N THR A 139 -19.16 -6.52 3.60
CA THR A 139 -19.78 -5.60 4.54
C THR A 139 -19.45 -4.15 4.19
N ALA A 140 -18.18 -3.91 3.83
CA ALA A 140 -17.73 -2.57 3.45
C ALA A 140 -18.47 -2.06 2.22
N LEU A 141 -18.63 -2.91 1.21
CA LEU A 141 -19.34 -2.54 -0.01
C LEU A 141 -20.82 -2.32 0.25
N ALA A 142 -21.44 -3.19 1.05
CA ALA A 142 -22.86 -3.07 1.37
C ALA A 142 -23.18 -1.76 2.11
N ALA A 143 -22.28 -1.34 3.01
CA ALA A 143 -22.49 -0.14 3.82
C ALA A 143 -22.25 1.15 3.04
N ASN A 144 -21.47 1.10 1.95
CA ASN A 144 -21.03 2.29 1.23
C ASN A 144 -21.40 2.30 -0.25
N GLY A 145 -21.96 1.22 -0.73
CA GLY A 145 -22.42 1.14 -2.10
C GLY A 145 -23.88 1.49 -2.22
#